data_cf67593600daf5a3fd8e80b2269c6982
#
_entry.id   cf67593600daf5a3fd8e80b2269c6982
#
_cell.length_a   1.000
_cell.length_b   1.000
_cell.length_c   1.000
_cell.angle_alpha   90.00
_cell.angle_beta   90.00
_cell.angle_gamma   90.00
#
_symmetry.space_group_name_H-M   'P 1'
#
loop_
_entity.id
_entity.type
_entity.pdbx_description
1 polymer ?
#
loop_
_entity_poly.entity_id
_entity_poly.type
_entity_poly.pdbx_seq_one_letter_code
_entity_poly.pdbx_strand_id
1 'polypeptide(L)'
;TSRFCDEVIKYALEKKETMAITGGYGRGRNLDKKPLDKEEVRNLKYKRNSDLVWLNDPWIYKEIHPFVHQANKNAGWNFNWDGSEACQFTKYKLDQYYDWHCDSWAEPYKNDKIDNIDRDNVFDLLKLH
;
A
#
# COMPACT_ATOMS: atom_id res chain seq x y z
N THR A 1 10.31 -7.29 -15.70
CA THR A 1 10.16 -7.50 -17.15
C THR A 1 8.72 -7.25 -17.57
N SER A 2 8.46 -6.90 -18.85
CA SER A 2 7.08 -6.74 -19.37
C SER A 2 6.22 -7.98 -19.11
N ARG A 3 6.79 -9.16 -19.32
CA ARG A 3 6.10 -10.44 -19.05
C ARG A 3 5.62 -10.52 -17.58
N PHE A 4 6.45 -10.15 -16.62
CA PHE A 4 6.05 -10.14 -15.20
C PHE A 4 4.90 -9.17 -14.95
N CYS A 5 4.96 -7.96 -15.54
CA CYS A 5 3.87 -6.98 -15.42
C CYS A 5 2.56 -7.53 -15.98
N ASP A 6 2.61 -8.17 -17.15
CA ASP A 6 1.42 -8.79 -17.79
C ASP A 6 0.84 -9.91 -16.92
N GLU A 7 1.69 -10.74 -16.32
CA GLU A 7 1.28 -11.80 -15.40
C GLU A 7 0.60 -11.23 -14.14
N VAL A 8 1.17 -10.16 -13.53
CA VAL A 8 0.56 -9.49 -12.37
C VAL A 8 -0.78 -8.87 -12.74
N ILE A 9 -0.86 -8.15 -13.86
CA ILE A 9 -2.11 -7.54 -14.33
C ILE A 9 -3.19 -8.60 -14.52
N LYS A 10 -2.89 -9.66 -15.26
CA LYS A 10 -3.83 -10.76 -15.48
C LYS A 10 -4.32 -11.36 -14.16
N TYR A 11 -3.39 -11.67 -13.27
CA TYR A 11 -3.68 -12.25 -11.97
C TYR A 11 -4.56 -11.34 -11.11
N ALA A 12 -4.27 -10.04 -11.07
CA ALA A 12 -5.05 -9.07 -10.30
C ALA A 12 -6.47 -8.90 -10.87
N LEU A 13 -6.63 -8.92 -12.19
CA LEU A 13 -7.94 -8.78 -12.85
C LEU A 13 -8.87 -9.98 -12.62
N GLU A 14 -8.34 -11.14 -12.27
CA GLU A 14 -9.14 -12.32 -11.89
C GLU A 14 -9.68 -12.23 -10.44
N LYS A 15 -9.15 -11.30 -9.64
CA LYS A 15 -9.56 -11.14 -8.23
C LYS A 15 -10.69 -10.13 -8.09
N LYS A 16 -11.44 -10.25 -6.99
CA LYS A 16 -12.51 -9.31 -6.66
C LYS A 16 -11.93 -7.96 -6.25
N GLU A 17 -12.31 -6.93 -6.97
CA GLU A 17 -11.96 -5.55 -6.65
C GLU A 17 -12.72 -5.06 -5.40
N THR A 18 -12.07 -4.16 -4.65
CA THR A 18 -12.66 -3.44 -3.53
C THR A 18 -12.42 -1.94 -3.73
N MET A 19 -13.31 -1.11 -3.17
CA MET A 19 -13.13 0.33 -3.17
C MET A 19 -11.90 0.70 -2.33
N ALA A 20 -11.05 1.56 -2.86
CA ALA A 20 -9.92 2.08 -2.13
C ALA A 20 -10.37 2.95 -0.95
N ILE A 21 -9.81 2.69 0.23
CA ILE A 21 -10.08 3.43 1.46
C ILE A 21 -8.77 4.10 1.89
N THR A 22 -8.81 5.41 2.15
CA THR A 22 -7.65 6.20 2.57
C THR A 22 -7.83 6.81 3.94
N GLY A 23 -6.71 7.13 4.59
CA GLY A 23 -6.69 7.76 5.91
C GLY A 23 -7.04 6.80 7.05
N GLY A 24 -7.28 7.36 8.23
CA GLY A 24 -7.54 6.61 9.47
C GLY A 24 -8.78 5.70 9.48
N TYR A 25 -9.55 5.69 8.41
CA TYR A 25 -10.73 4.83 8.28
C TYR A 25 -10.40 3.34 8.23
N GLY A 26 -9.20 2.95 7.78
CA GLY A 26 -8.78 1.55 7.74
C GLY A 26 -8.15 1.05 9.04
N ARG A 27 -7.66 1.96 9.91
CA ARG A 27 -7.04 1.61 11.19
C ARG A 27 -7.97 1.97 12.34
N GLY A 28 -8.39 1.02 13.11
CA GLY A 28 -9.23 1.24 14.30
C GLY A 28 -10.72 1.15 14.04
N ARG A 29 -11.18 1.08 12.80
CA ARG A 29 -12.55 0.68 12.51
C ARG A 29 -12.56 -0.84 12.41
N ASN A 30 -13.31 -1.47 13.27
CA ASN A 30 -13.74 -2.86 13.08
C ASN A 30 -14.66 -2.86 11.84
N LEU A 31 -14.04 -2.88 10.64
CA LEU A 31 -14.75 -2.94 9.35
C LEU A 31 -15.70 -4.16 9.27
N ASP A 32 -15.46 -5.14 10.13
CA ASP A 32 -16.30 -6.34 10.26
C ASP A 32 -17.66 -6.08 10.89
N LYS A 33 -17.92 -4.89 11.45
CA LYS A 33 -19.11 -4.65 12.28
C LYS A 33 -20.13 -3.68 11.70
N LYS A 34 -19.74 -2.78 10.78
CA LYS A 34 -20.70 -1.83 10.18
C LYS A 34 -20.28 -1.42 8.77
N PRO A 35 -21.12 -1.66 7.75
CA PRO A 35 -20.89 -1.14 6.40
C PRO A 35 -20.78 0.38 6.44
N LEU A 36 -19.99 0.94 5.52
CA LEU A 36 -19.90 2.37 5.31
C LEU A 36 -21.27 2.91 4.87
N ASP A 37 -21.70 4.03 5.45
CA ASP A 37 -22.88 4.73 4.98
C ASP A 37 -22.60 5.51 3.68
N LYS A 38 -23.66 6.05 3.06
CA LYS A 38 -23.56 6.74 1.76
C LYS A 38 -22.72 8.02 1.84
N GLU A 39 -22.74 8.71 2.96
CA GLU A 39 -21.99 9.94 3.16
C GLU A 39 -20.51 9.62 3.37
N GLU A 40 -20.19 8.62 4.15
CA GLU A 40 -18.84 8.13 4.34
C GLU A 40 -18.22 7.67 3.01
N VAL A 41 -18.96 6.91 2.20
CA VAL A 41 -18.52 6.50 0.87
C VAL A 41 -18.26 7.72 -0.03
N ARG A 42 -19.14 8.74 0.00
CA ARG A 42 -18.95 9.96 -0.78
C ARG A 42 -17.70 10.72 -0.36
N ASN A 43 -17.46 10.85 0.95
CA ASN A 43 -16.31 11.56 1.50
C ASN A 43 -14.99 10.84 1.19
N LEU A 44 -15.00 9.51 1.23
CA LEU A 44 -13.84 8.71 0.81
C LEU A 44 -13.56 8.88 -0.68
N LYS A 45 -14.57 8.81 -1.52
CA LYS A 45 -14.44 9.01 -2.98
C LYS A 45 -13.99 10.41 -3.36
N TYR A 46 -14.26 11.41 -2.53
CA TYR A 46 -13.75 12.76 -2.75
C TYR A 46 -12.24 12.86 -2.60
N LYS A 47 -11.65 12.04 -1.74
CA LYS A 47 -10.19 11.96 -1.56
C LYS A 47 -9.52 10.99 -2.54
N ARG A 48 -10.12 9.82 -2.70
CA ARG A 48 -9.63 8.79 -3.60
C ARG A 48 -10.80 8.01 -4.20
N ASN A 49 -10.90 8.06 -5.51
CA ASN A 49 -11.88 7.28 -6.27
C ASN A 49 -11.11 6.29 -7.14
N SER A 50 -10.91 5.09 -6.64
CA SER A 50 -10.24 4.00 -7.36
C SER A 50 -10.69 2.65 -6.84
N ASP A 51 -10.50 1.63 -7.66
CA ASP A 51 -10.70 0.24 -7.29
C ASP A 51 -9.33 -0.43 -7.07
N LEU A 52 -9.24 -1.32 -6.12
CA LEU A 52 -7.99 -2.00 -5.80
C LEU A 52 -8.19 -3.49 -5.49
N VAL A 53 -7.08 -4.20 -5.66
CA VAL A 53 -6.92 -5.58 -5.21
C VAL A 53 -5.65 -5.66 -4.37
N TRP A 54 -5.74 -6.30 -3.21
CA TRP A 54 -4.57 -6.60 -2.39
C TRP A 54 -3.94 -7.92 -2.83
N LEU A 55 -2.64 -7.87 -3.14
CA LEU A 55 -1.86 -9.01 -3.58
C LEU A 55 -0.80 -9.31 -2.52
N ASN A 56 -0.86 -10.49 -1.93
CA ASN A 56 0.09 -10.93 -0.91
C ASN A 56 0.74 -12.27 -1.30
N ASP A 57 1.01 -12.45 -2.56
CA ASP A 57 1.50 -13.71 -3.11
C ASP A 57 3.04 -13.69 -3.18
N PRO A 58 3.73 -14.69 -2.61
CA PRO A 58 5.20 -14.69 -2.49
C PRO A 58 5.95 -14.54 -3.80
N TRP A 59 5.37 -15.01 -4.93
CA TRP A 59 6.02 -14.92 -6.23
C TRP A 59 6.18 -13.47 -6.70
N ILE A 60 5.25 -12.56 -6.32
CA ILE A 60 5.32 -11.13 -6.64
C ILE A 60 6.50 -10.50 -5.91
N TYR A 61 6.61 -10.75 -4.60
CA TYR A 61 7.69 -10.20 -3.78
C TYR A 61 9.06 -10.73 -4.17
N LYS A 62 9.14 -12.00 -4.56
CA LYS A 62 10.38 -12.60 -5.06
C LYS A 62 10.96 -11.84 -6.24
N GLU A 63 10.09 -11.30 -7.11
CA GLU A 63 10.51 -10.49 -8.25
C GLU A 63 10.81 -9.03 -7.89
N ILE A 64 10.09 -8.45 -6.94
CA ILE A 64 10.20 -7.02 -6.61
C ILE A 64 11.31 -6.75 -5.59
N HIS A 65 11.41 -7.53 -4.53
CA HIS A 65 12.33 -7.27 -3.41
C HIS A 65 13.80 -7.09 -3.82
N PRO A 66 14.36 -7.86 -4.77
CA PRO A 66 15.74 -7.64 -5.21
C PRO A 66 15.99 -6.22 -5.75
N PHE A 67 15.02 -5.65 -6.46
CA PHE A 67 15.12 -4.28 -6.99
C PHE A 67 15.02 -3.24 -5.89
N VAL A 68 14.17 -3.44 -4.89
CA VAL A 68 14.05 -2.54 -3.73
C VAL A 68 15.35 -2.52 -2.93
N HIS A 69 15.91 -3.69 -2.63
CA HIS A 69 17.20 -3.78 -1.94
C HIS A 69 18.33 -3.11 -2.73
N GLN A 70 18.35 -3.33 -4.05
CA GLN A 70 19.35 -2.71 -4.90
C GLN A 70 19.19 -1.17 -4.96
N ALA A 71 17.96 -0.68 -5.04
CA ALA A 71 17.67 0.75 -5.02
C ALA A 71 18.08 1.39 -3.69
N ASN A 72 17.73 0.78 -2.56
CA ASN A 72 18.13 1.22 -1.23
C ASN A 72 19.65 1.36 -1.11
N LYS A 73 20.39 0.34 -1.56
CA LYS A 73 21.86 0.35 -1.59
C LYS A 73 22.43 1.41 -2.52
N ASN A 74 21.92 1.50 -3.74
CA ASN A 74 22.43 2.44 -4.75
C ASN A 74 22.20 3.89 -4.36
N ALA A 75 21.08 4.20 -3.71
CA ALA A 75 20.77 5.53 -3.22
C ALA A 75 21.54 5.89 -1.93
N GLY A 76 22.22 4.93 -1.31
CA GLY A 76 22.94 5.15 -0.06
C GLY A 76 22.03 5.39 1.15
N TRP A 77 20.75 5.06 1.04
CA TRP A 77 19.79 5.24 2.13
C TRP A 77 20.03 4.29 3.29
N ASN A 78 20.43 3.05 2.99
CA ASN A 78 20.73 2.01 3.97
C ASN A 78 19.60 1.76 4.98
N PHE A 79 18.35 1.89 4.52
CA PHE A 79 17.20 1.57 5.36
C PHE A 79 17.25 0.11 5.79
N ASN A 80 17.02 -0.11 7.07
CA ASN A 80 16.83 -1.44 7.60
C ASN A 80 15.38 -1.87 7.33
N TRP A 81 15.20 -2.63 6.27
CA TRP A 81 13.88 -3.08 5.81
C TRP A 81 13.66 -4.54 6.18
N ASP A 82 12.65 -4.79 6.98
CA ASP A 82 12.31 -6.09 7.54
C ASP A 82 11.05 -6.72 6.92
N GLY A 83 10.30 -5.96 6.15
CA GLY A 83 9.10 -6.47 5.51
C GLY A 83 8.40 -5.51 4.59
N SER A 84 7.38 -5.99 3.91
CA SER A 84 6.49 -5.21 3.04
C SER A 84 5.04 -5.46 3.41
N GLU A 85 4.21 -4.44 3.22
CA GLU A 85 2.76 -4.65 3.20
C GLU A 85 2.35 -5.45 1.96
N ALA A 86 1.08 -5.86 1.93
CA ALA A 86 0.50 -6.43 0.72
C ALA A 86 0.57 -5.41 -0.43
N CYS A 87 0.97 -5.87 -1.61
CA CYS A 87 1.02 -5.02 -2.80
C CYS A 87 -0.39 -4.57 -3.18
N GLN A 88 -0.56 -3.29 -3.42
CA GLN A 88 -1.82 -2.73 -3.86
C GLN A 88 -1.83 -2.61 -5.39
N PHE A 89 -2.61 -3.46 -6.04
CA PHE A 89 -2.92 -3.29 -7.46
C PHE A 89 -4.09 -2.33 -7.58
N THR A 90 -3.83 -1.13 -8.07
CA THR A 90 -4.85 -0.09 -8.20
C THR A 90 -5.23 0.10 -9.66
N LYS A 91 -6.53 0.17 -9.92
CA LYS A 91 -7.08 0.46 -11.23
C LYS A 91 -7.83 1.79 -11.21
N TYR A 92 -7.48 2.65 -12.16
CA TYR A 92 -8.17 3.91 -12.40
C TYR A 92 -8.93 3.84 -13.72
N LYS A 93 -10.24 4.04 -13.66
CA LYS A 93 -11.12 4.23 -14.81
C LYS A 93 -11.18 5.72 -15.15
N LEU A 94 -11.83 6.05 -16.27
CA LEU A 94 -12.10 7.46 -16.61
C LEU A 94 -12.77 8.18 -15.43
N ASP A 95 -12.32 9.41 -15.15
CA ASP A 95 -12.78 10.25 -14.02
C ASP A 95 -12.48 9.68 -12.60
N GLN A 96 -11.69 8.63 -12.49
CA GLN A 96 -11.15 8.18 -11.22
C GLN A 96 -9.80 8.84 -10.92
N TYR A 97 -9.53 9.08 -9.65
CA TYR A 97 -8.34 9.81 -9.21
C TYR A 97 -7.95 9.48 -7.77
N TYR A 98 -6.76 9.91 -7.42
CA TYR A 98 -6.31 10.06 -6.05
C TYR A 98 -5.80 11.49 -5.89
N ASP A 99 -6.38 12.24 -4.96
CA ASP A 99 -6.03 13.62 -4.72
C ASP A 99 -4.59 13.74 -4.18
N TRP A 100 -4.03 14.94 -4.24
CA TRP A 100 -2.71 15.24 -3.72
C TRP A 100 -2.56 14.77 -2.28
N HIS A 101 -1.54 13.99 -2.01
CA HIS A 101 -1.28 13.38 -0.71
C HIS A 101 0.22 13.17 -0.49
N CYS A 102 0.59 12.99 0.76
CA CYS A 102 1.91 12.50 1.14
C CYS A 102 1.80 11.02 1.54
N ASP A 103 2.70 10.20 1.02
CA ASP A 103 2.84 8.80 1.42
C ASP A 103 3.65 8.70 2.73
N SER A 104 3.20 9.43 3.73
CA SER A 104 3.83 9.48 5.04
C SER A 104 2.79 9.53 6.15
N TRP A 105 3.20 9.12 7.32
CA TRP A 105 2.40 9.24 8.53
C TRP A 105 2.80 10.49 9.30
N ALA A 106 1.84 11.14 9.97
CA ALA A 106 2.12 12.28 10.85
C ALA A 106 3.01 11.87 12.05
N GLU A 107 2.90 10.63 12.49
CA GLU A 107 3.70 10.04 13.55
C GLU A 107 4.48 8.84 13.02
N PRO A 108 5.68 8.57 13.55
CA PRO A 108 6.45 7.39 13.19
C PRO A 108 5.64 6.10 13.39
N TYR A 109 5.78 5.19 12.46
CA TYR A 109 5.16 3.87 12.58
C TYR A 109 5.79 3.11 13.76
N LYS A 110 4.97 2.75 14.75
CA LYS A 110 5.38 1.89 15.85
C LYS A 110 5.00 0.46 15.52
N ASN A 111 5.98 -0.38 15.29
CA ASN A 111 5.75 -1.82 15.24
C ASN A 111 5.95 -2.37 16.65
N ASP A 112 4.87 -2.66 17.34
CA ASP A 112 4.89 -3.16 18.74
C ASP A 112 5.61 -4.52 18.88
N LYS A 113 5.96 -5.16 17.77
CA LYS A 113 6.71 -6.41 17.74
C LYS A 113 8.23 -6.25 17.64
N ILE A 114 8.71 -5.01 17.45
CA ILE A 114 10.13 -4.71 17.26
C ILE A 114 10.56 -3.65 18.27
N ASP A 115 10.63 -4.06 19.54
CA ASP A 115 11.02 -3.16 20.65
C ASP A 115 12.50 -2.73 20.64
N ASN A 116 13.31 -3.15 19.67
CA ASN A 116 14.77 -2.97 19.69
C ASN A 116 15.39 -2.41 18.41
N ILE A 117 14.64 -1.80 17.51
CA ILE A 117 15.21 -1.14 16.34
C ILE A 117 15.29 0.36 16.60
N ASP A 118 16.49 0.89 16.37
CA ASP A 118 16.90 2.28 16.52
C ASP A 118 15.84 3.24 15.96
N ARG A 119 15.16 3.97 16.85
CA ARG A 119 13.98 4.80 16.55
C ARG A 119 14.31 6.08 15.81
N ASP A 120 15.58 6.32 15.51
CA ASP A 120 16.05 7.54 14.84
C ASP A 120 15.96 7.46 13.31
N ASN A 121 15.64 6.30 12.74
CA ASN A 121 15.38 6.15 11.33
C ASN A 121 13.92 6.44 11.00
N VAL A 122 13.63 7.71 10.78
CA VAL A 122 12.31 8.26 10.36
C VAL A 122 11.79 7.68 9.03
N PHE A 123 12.53 6.79 8.40
CA PHE A 123 12.33 6.33 7.03
C PHE A 123 11.82 4.90 6.88
N ASP A 124 11.41 4.24 7.96
CA ASP A 124 10.67 2.95 7.90
C ASP A 124 9.29 3.07 7.21
N LEU A 125 9.07 4.17 6.51
CA LEU A 125 7.76 4.62 6.06
C LEU A 125 7.60 4.66 4.54
N LEU A 126 8.59 4.26 3.78
CA LEU A 126 8.38 4.04 2.36
C LEU A 126 7.60 2.73 2.16
N LYS A 127 6.31 2.81 2.44
CA LYS A 127 5.37 1.83 1.91
C LYS A 127 5.37 1.98 0.41
N LEU A 128 5.82 0.95 -0.28
CA LEU A 128 5.65 0.83 -1.71
C LEU A 128 4.15 0.69 -1.99
N HIS A 129 3.54 1.79 -2.36
CA HIS A 129 2.19 1.81 -2.92
C HIS A 129 2.22 1.53 -4.40
#